data_8bd524b543b2f970d75cf68d1d3e743f
#
_entry.id   8bd524b543b2f970d75cf68d1d3e743f
#
_cell.length_a   1.000
_cell.length_b   1.000
_cell.length_c   1.000
_cell.angle_alpha   90.00
_cell.angle_beta   90.00
_cell.angle_gamma   90.00
#
_symmetry.space_group_name_H-M   'P 1'
#
loop_
_entity.id
_entity.type
_entity.pdbx_description
1 polymer ?
#
loop_
_entity_poly.entity_id
_entity_poly.type
_entity_poly.pdbx_seq_one_letter_code
_entity_poly.pdbx_strand_id
1 'polypeptide(L)'
;MPKYSKHKIAILGGGVAGVSLALFIKNRDPSFEVSIFDGSKKVASRILISGNGRSNFFNTDYFNPSNLEDPIFHKAKSIVEGSIGLDAFNEFIKITNCPYFNQGNLIYPFANKSSALYDSMMDKIQQYKAQIIHEKVIDVFENKDESIFFKTIDENNDIKKYSFDKVCLSFGGNSLAYPPFDWSILKSLNLKHIEYTPAICPIKVKEKGLKALDGIRAKCIMSLYKKDDLIYKEEGEILFKPDGLSGICIFNASIRLNPNELNSYSIHLDLTKHSNSKIEVDMNNIYYAYPKQLSEYIVKKSKEDSKTLNNEASDLSFQIQGLYPFKFSQVSKGGIDFSEINTKDMNLIKHKNIYTLGEMLDIPLPCGGYNIGLCIIEAYKAMLSLLS
;
A
#
# COMPACT_ATOMS: atom_id res chain seq x y z
N MET A 1 -6.95 8.47 -46.60
CA MET A 1 -7.13 8.31 -45.17
C MET A 1 -5.80 8.59 -44.50
N PRO A 2 -5.69 9.54 -43.58
CA PRO A 2 -4.42 9.73 -42.86
C PRO A 2 -4.17 8.42 -42.08
N LYS A 3 -2.95 7.85 -42.24
CA LYS A 3 -2.46 6.80 -41.34
C LYS A 3 -2.35 7.47 -39.95
N TYR A 4 -3.34 7.24 -39.08
CA TYR A 4 -3.17 7.51 -37.65
C TYR A 4 -1.96 6.71 -37.22
N SER A 5 -0.88 7.38 -36.85
CA SER A 5 0.24 6.74 -36.19
C SER A 5 -0.34 6.10 -34.93
N LYS A 6 -0.21 4.78 -34.80
CA LYS A 6 -0.63 4.09 -33.60
C LYS A 6 0.16 4.67 -32.43
N HIS A 7 -0.51 5.31 -31.50
CA HIS A 7 0.15 5.79 -30.29
C HIS A 7 0.70 4.62 -29.50
N LYS A 8 1.98 4.70 -29.15
CA LYS A 8 2.71 3.67 -28.41
C LYS A 8 2.84 4.11 -26.96
N ILE A 9 2.34 3.28 -26.08
CA ILE A 9 2.38 3.52 -24.63
C ILE A 9 3.22 2.43 -23.96
N ALA A 10 4.30 2.85 -23.28
CA ALA A 10 5.07 1.96 -22.41
C ALA A 10 4.63 2.10 -20.96
N ILE A 11 4.46 0.97 -20.29
CA ILE A 11 4.19 0.88 -18.87
C ILE A 11 5.41 0.25 -18.22
N LEU A 12 6.13 1.01 -17.41
CA LEU A 12 7.36 0.60 -16.76
C LEU A 12 7.06 0.13 -15.34
N GLY A 13 6.95 -1.18 -15.19
CA GLY A 13 6.49 -1.87 -13.97
C GLY A 13 5.14 -2.54 -14.17
N GLY A 14 5.12 -3.88 -14.10
CA GLY A 14 3.93 -4.73 -14.26
C GLY A 14 3.23 -5.04 -12.94
N GLY A 15 3.18 -4.07 -12.00
CA GLY A 15 2.37 -4.17 -10.78
C GLY A 15 0.87 -4.02 -11.06
N VAL A 16 0.05 -3.99 -9.98
CA VAL A 16 -1.42 -3.80 -10.11
C VAL A 16 -1.75 -2.54 -10.90
N ALA A 17 -1.09 -1.42 -10.60
CA ALA A 17 -1.35 -0.15 -11.28
C ALA A 17 -1.06 -0.25 -12.78
N GLY A 18 0.11 -0.77 -13.16
CA GLY A 18 0.51 -0.90 -14.56
C GLY A 18 -0.38 -1.87 -15.34
N VAL A 19 -0.70 -3.02 -14.76
CA VAL A 19 -1.60 -4.01 -15.38
C VAL A 19 -3.01 -3.44 -15.53
N SER A 20 -3.55 -2.76 -14.51
CA SER A 20 -4.87 -2.11 -14.58
C SER A 20 -4.91 -1.05 -15.68
N LEU A 21 -3.85 -0.22 -15.82
CA LEU A 21 -3.76 0.77 -16.89
C LEU A 21 -3.78 0.11 -18.27
N ALA A 22 -3.02 -0.96 -18.47
CA ALA A 22 -3.01 -1.70 -19.74
C ALA A 22 -4.41 -2.23 -20.08
N LEU A 23 -5.10 -2.81 -19.08
CA LEU A 23 -6.46 -3.32 -19.24
C LEU A 23 -7.46 -2.22 -19.61
N PHE A 24 -7.42 -1.08 -18.93
CA PHE A 24 -8.32 0.05 -19.23
C PHE A 24 -8.08 0.61 -20.63
N ILE A 25 -6.82 0.85 -21.01
CA ILE A 25 -6.48 1.37 -22.35
C ILE A 25 -6.96 0.40 -23.43
N LYS A 26 -6.60 -0.88 -23.32
CA LYS A 26 -6.93 -1.90 -24.31
C LYS A 26 -8.43 -2.18 -24.42
N ASN A 27 -9.17 -2.05 -23.32
CA ASN A 27 -10.63 -2.16 -23.33
C ASN A 27 -11.27 -0.95 -24.03
N ARG A 28 -10.74 0.26 -23.77
CA ARG A 28 -11.31 1.50 -24.30
C ARG A 28 -11.00 1.69 -25.78
N ASP A 29 -9.75 1.43 -26.18
CA ASP A 29 -9.31 1.48 -27.56
C ASP A 29 -8.26 0.39 -27.86
N PRO A 30 -8.66 -0.73 -28.46
CA PRO A 30 -7.76 -1.82 -28.82
C PRO A 30 -6.66 -1.46 -29.83
N SER A 31 -6.77 -0.31 -30.53
CA SER A 31 -5.80 0.11 -31.55
C SER A 31 -4.47 0.59 -30.94
N PHE A 32 -4.46 1.03 -29.67
CA PHE A 32 -3.22 1.44 -28.99
C PHE A 32 -2.26 0.27 -28.84
N GLU A 33 -0.99 0.52 -29.11
CA GLU A 33 0.10 -0.41 -28.80
C GLU A 33 0.51 -0.21 -27.33
N VAL A 34 0.18 -1.18 -26.47
CA VAL A 34 0.52 -1.13 -25.04
C VAL A 34 1.53 -2.21 -24.73
N SER A 35 2.70 -1.79 -24.19
CA SER A 35 3.78 -2.69 -23.77
C SER A 35 4.09 -2.48 -22.30
N ILE A 36 4.05 -3.56 -21.50
CA ILE A 36 4.41 -3.60 -20.10
C ILE A 36 5.85 -4.13 -19.99
N PHE A 37 6.75 -3.35 -19.42
CA PHE A 37 8.13 -3.73 -19.14
C PHE A 37 8.27 -4.06 -17.66
N ASP A 38 8.68 -5.28 -17.34
CA ASP A 38 8.90 -5.72 -15.96
C ASP A 38 10.02 -6.74 -15.90
N GLY A 39 10.99 -6.49 -15.02
CA GLY A 39 12.13 -7.40 -14.83
C GLY A 39 11.80 -8.71 -14.11
N SER A 40 10.58 -8.84 -13.58
CA SER A 40 10.12 -10.08 -12.93
C SER A 40 9.56 -11.07 -13.96
N LYS A 41 9.71 -12.37 -13.67
CA LYS A 41 9.10 -13.43 -14.48
C LYS A 41 7.57 -13.48 -14.39
N LYS A 42 6.99 -12.86 -13.37
CA LYS A 42 5.55 -12.91 -13.11
C LYS A 42 5.05 -11.53 -12.69
N VAL A 43 4.41 -10.82 -13.62
CA VAL A 43 3.80 -9.50 -13.37
C VAL A 43 2.64 -9.62 -12.37
N ALA A 44 2.31 -8.54 -11.69
CA ALA A 44 1.26 -8.42 -10.66
C ALA A 44 1.29 -9.48 -9.55
N SER A 45 2.41 -10.20 -9.37
CA SER A 45 2.51 -11.32 -8.42
C SER A 45 2.29 -10.91 -6.95
N ARG A 46 2.49 -9.64 -6.60
CA ARG A 46 2.21 -9.12 -5.25
C ARG A 46 0.74 -9.24 -4.85
N ILE A 47 -0.21 -9.28 -5.81
CA ILE A 47 -1.63 -9.53 -5.52
C ILE A 47 -1.80 -10.87 -4.80
N LEU A 48 -1.05 -11.90 -5.19
CA LEU A 48 -1.20 -13.26 -4.69
C LEU A 48 -0.96 -13.39 -3.18
N ILE A 49 -0.17 -12.49 -2.59
CA ILE A 49 0.14 -12.47 -1.16
C ILE A 49 -0.60 -11.37 -0.40
N SER A 50 -1.37 -10.52 -1.11
CA SER A 50 -2.12 -9.43 -0.50
C SER A 50 -3.26 -9.96 0.37
N GLY A 51 -3.54 -9.24 1.48
CA GLY A 51 -4.63 -9.61 2.40
C GLY A 51 -4.52 -11.05 2.92
N ASN A 52 -3.31 -11.55 3.23
CA ASN A 52 -3.06 -12.94 3.62
C ASN A 52 -3.58 -13.97 2.59
N GLY A 53 -3.42 -13.69 1.30
CA GLY A 53 -3.86 -14.55 0.20
C GLY A 53 -5.35 -14.44 -0.14
N ARG A 54 -6.08 -13.50 0.49
CA ARG A 54 -7.51 -13.24 0.19
C ARG A 54 -7.72 -12.10 -0.80
N SER A 55 -6.75 -11.17 -0.90
CA SER A 55 -6.79 -9.96 -1.71
C SER A 55 -7.99 -9.06 -1.41
N ASN A 56 -7.94 -8.34 -0.30
CA ASN A 56 -8.80 -7.18 -0.14
C ASN A 56 -8.32 -6.12 -1.15
N PHE A 57 -9.00 -6.04 -2.30
CA PHE A 57 -8.46 -5.28 -3.44
C PHE A 57 -9.10 -3.91 -3.65
N PHE A 58 -10.18 -3.62 -2.94
CA PHE A 58 -10.85 -2.33 -3.02
C PHE A 58 -11.59 -2.00 -1.73
N ASN A 59 -11.97 -0.71 -1.58
CA ASN A 59 -12.77 -0.24 -0.45
C ASN A 59 -13.90 0.65 -0.96
N THR A 60 -15.14 0.42 -0.47
CA THR A 60 -16.32 1.19 -0.89
C THR A 60 -16.29 2.65 -0.42
N ASP A 61 -15.38 3.03 0.50
CA ASP A 61 -15.20 4.43 0.89
C ASP A 61 -14.77 5.29 -0.30
N TYR A 62 -14.11 4.70 -1.30
CA TYR A 62 -13.80 5.38 -2.55
C TYR A 62 -15.02 5.71 -3.44
N PHE A 63 -16.18 5.11 -3.18
CA PHE A 63 -17.41 5.43 -3.91
C PHE A 63 -18.00 6.77 -3.49
N ASN A 64 -17.68 7.20 -2.27
CA ASN A 64 -18.01 8.52 -1.76
C ASN A 64 -16.79 9.09 -1.01
N PRO A 65 -16.01 10.00 -1.63
CA PRO A 65 -14.81 10.57 -1.03
C PRO A 65 -15.02 11.28 0.31
N SER A 66 -16.28 11.62 0.68
CA SER A 66 -16.59 12.17 2.00
C SER A 66 -16.29 11.16 3.13
N ASN A 67 -16.33 9.86 2.84
CA ASN A 67 -16.03 8.81 3.82
C ASN A 67 -14.53 8.74 4.19
N LEU A 68 -13.66 9.35 3.40
CA LEU A 68 -12.21 9.38 3.65
C LEU A 68 -11.86 10.52 4.62
N GLU A 69 -12.38 10.47 5.86
CA GLU A 69 -12.27 11.58 6.82
C GLU A 69 -10.90 11.72 7.47
N ASP A 70 -10.20 10.60 7.70
CA ASP A 70 -8.86 10.62 8.34
C ASP A 70 -7.89 11.47 7.49
N PRO A 71 -7.14 12.38 8.12
CA PRO A 71 -6.14 13.23 7.43
C PRO A 71 -5.13 12.46 6.57
N ILE A 72 -4.89 11.18 6.86
CA ILE A 72 -3.99 10.32 6.05
C ILE A 72 -4.45 10.21 4.60
N PHE A 73 -5.74 10.37 4.32
CA PHE A 73 -6.32 10.30 2.98
C PHE A 73 -6.21 11.59 2.16
N HIS A 74 -5.66 12.67 2.73
CA HIS A 74 -5.73 13.98 2.09
C HIS A 74 -5.14 13.99 0.66
N LYS A 75 -4.02 13.28 0.43
CA LYS A 75 -3.44 13.14 -0.92
C LYS A 75 -4.33 12.28 -1.83
N ALA A 76 -4.85 11.17 -1.32
CA ALA A 76 -5.75 10.30 -2.07
C ALA A 76 -7.05 11.03 -2.47
N LYS A 77 -7.62 11.87 -1.60
CA LYS A 77 -8.81 12.67 -1.90
C LYS A 77 -8.65 13.56 -3.13
N SER A 78 -7.47 14.13 -3.36
CA SER A 78 -7.22 14.97 -4.54
C SER A 78 -7.14 14.17 -5.85
N ILE A 79 -6.99 12.85 -5.74
CA ILE A 79 -7.06 11.93 -6.88
C ILE A 79 -8.49 11.40 -7.05
N VAL A 80 -9.15 11.07 -5.93
CA VAL A 80 -10.48 10.43 -5.89
C VAL A 80 -11.56 11.50 -5.75
N GLU A 81 -11.74 12.33 -6.78
CA GLU A 81 -12.77 13.36 -6.80
C GLU A 81 -14.04 12.86 -7.50
N GLY A 82 -15.21 13.33 -7.07
CA GLY A 82 -16.50 12.99 -7.68
C GLY A 82 -16.79 11.49 -7.66
N SER A 83 -17.20 10.95 -8.80
CA SER A 83 -17.55 9.53 -8.98
C SER A 83 -16.38 8.65 -9.42
N ILE A 84 -15.17 9.20 -9.57
CA ILE A 84 -14.05 8.50 -10.21
C ILE A 84 -13.72 7.16 -9.55
N GLY A 85 -13.87 7.05 -8.22
CA GLY A 85 -13.64 5.81 -7.48
C GLY A 85 -14.64 4.70 -7.85
N LEU A 86 -15.92 5.06 -7.95
CA LEU A 86 -16.98 4.15 -8.36
C LEU A 86 -16.86 3.78 -9.84
N ASP A 87 -16.54 4.75 -10.70
CA ASP A 87 -16.40 4.54 -12.14
C ASP A 87 -15.21 3.60 -12.44
N ALA A 88 -14.08 3.82 -11.78
CA ALA A 88 -12.89 2.96 -11.89
C ALA A 88 -13.19 1.52 -11.43
N PHE A 89 -13.89 1.37 -10.30
CA PHE A 89 -14.30 0.07 -9.78
C PHE A 89 -15.21 -0.66 -10.77
N ASN A 90 -16.28 0.00 -11.22
CA ASN A 90 -17.25 -0.60 -12.14
C ASN A 90 -16.61 -1.02 -13.45
N GLU A 91 -15.74 -0.18 -14.03
CA GLU A 91 -15.06 -0.52 -15.27
C GLU A 91 -14.04 -1.65 -15.06
N PHE A 92 -13.30 -1.65 -13.93
CA PHE A 92 -12.38 -2.73 -13.58
C PHE A 92 -13.09 -4.08 -13.43
N ILE A 93 -14.23 -4.14 -12.73
CA ILE A 93 -15.02 -5.37 -12.58
C ILE A 93 -15.61 -5.82 -13.91
N LYS A 94 -16.11 -4.89 -14.70
CA LYS A 94 -16.63 -5.20 -16.06
C LYS A 94 -15.55 -5.82 -16.95
N ILE A 95 -14.34 -5.30 -16.93
CA ILE A 95 -13.21 -5.81 -17.71
C ILE A 95 -12.77 -7.18 -17.21
N THR A 96 -12.45 -7.28 -15.91
CA THR A 96 -11.90 -8.51 -15.32
C THR A 96 -12.93 -9.62 -15.22
N ASN A 97 -14.20 -9.26 -15.13
CA ASN A 97 -15.31 -10.18 -14.84
C ASN A 97 -15.05 -11.02 -13.58
N CYS A 98 -14.29 -10.47 -12.61
CA CYS A 98 -13.97 -11.13 -11.35
C CYS A 98 -15.17 -10.99 -10.40
N PRO A 99 -15.88 -12.06 -10.04
CA PRO A 99 -16.94 -11.98 -9.05
C PRO A 99 -16.35 -11.56 -7.69
N TYR A 100 -17.10 -10.76 -6.93
CA TYR A 100 -16.67 -10.22 -5.66
C TYR A 100 -17.77 -10.27 -4.60
N PHE A 101 -17.40 -10.04 -3.35
CA PHE A 101 -18.32 -9.81 -2.24
C PHE A 101 -17.78 -8.73 -1.32
N ASN A 102 -18.70 -8.12 -0.58
CA ASN A 102 -18.37 -7.10 0.42
C ASN A 102 -18.37 -7.71 1.82
N GLN A 103 -17.38 -7.34 2.63
CA GLN A 103 -17.34 -7.56 4.06
C GLN A 103 -17.23 -6.19 4.74
N GLY A 104 -18.36 -5.57 5.10
CA GLY A 104 -18.40 -4.14 5.42
C GLY A 104 -17.97 -3.32 4.19
N ASN A 105 -17.03 -2.41 4.37
CA ASN A 105 -16.49 -1.59 3.29
C ASN A 105 -15.39 -2.28 2.46
N LEU A 106 -14.98 -3.48 2.86
CA LEU A 106 -13.90 -4.22 2.22
C LEU A 106 -14.42 -5.07 1.07
N ILE A 107 -13.76 -5.03 -0.09
CA ILE A 107 -14.12 -5.82 -1.28
C ILE A 107 -13.09 -6.92 -1.51
N TYR A 108 -13.57 -8.15 -1.62
CA TYR A 108 -12.78 -9.35 -1.85
C TYR A 108 -13.24 -10.09 -3.11
N PRO A 109 -12.36 -10.83 -3.81
CA PRO A 109 -12.80 -11.80 -4.81
C PRO A 109 -13.77 -12.81 -4.20
N PHE A 110 -14.82 -13.20 -4.91
CA PHE A 110 -15.87 -14.10 -4.39
C PHE A 110 -15.32 -15.44 -3.91
N ALA A 111 -14.29 -15.95 -4.59
CA ALA A 111 -13.58 -17.16 -4.17
C ALA A 111 -12.79 -17.00 -2.86
N ASN A 112 -12.73 -15.78 -2.30
CA ASN A 112 -11.93 -15.44 -1.11
C ASN A 112 -10.45 -15.85 -1.24
N LYS A 113 -9.92 -15.80 -2.48
CA LYS A 113 -8.54 -16.12 -2.84
C LYS A 113 -7.99 -15.07 -3.79
N SER A 114 -6.80 -14.60 -3.50
CA SER A 114 -6.10 -13.61 -4.32
C SER A 114 -5.79 -14.09 -5.74
N SER A 115 -5.63 -15.40 -5.93
CA SER A 115 -5.43 -15.98 -7.27
C SER A 115 -6.60 -15.72 -8.21
N ALA A 116 -7.85 -15.68 -7.71
CA ALA A 116 -9.01 -15.41 -8.56
C ALA A 116 -8.94 -14.02 -9.22
N LEU A 117 -8.52 -13.00 -8.46
CA LEU A 117 -8.29 -11.66 -9.01
C LEU A 117 -7.10 -11.66 -9.98
N TYR A 118 -5.99 -12.28 -9.55
CA TYR A 118 -4.78 -12.37 -10.36
C TYR A 118 -5.07 -13.04 -11.72
N ASP A 119 -5.67 -14.21 -11.70
CA ASP A 119 -5.96 -14.99 -12.91
C ASP A 119 -6.91 -14.22 -13.84
N SER A 120 -7.96 -13.58 -13.28
CA SER A 120 -8.90 -12.78 -14.09
C SER A 120 -8.21 -11.60 -14.78
N MET A 121 -7.24 -10.95 -14.15
CA MET A 121 -6.47 -9.88 -14.78
C MET A 121 -5.55 -10.42 -15.89
N MET A 122 -4.85 -11.53 -15.62
CA MET A 122 -3.90 -12.10 -16.58
C MET A 122 -4.59 -12.68 -17.81
N ASP A 123 -5.73 -13.33 -17.66
CA ASP A 123 -6.55 -13.80 -18.77
C ASP A 123 -6.97 -12.64 -19.70
N LYS A 124 -7.30 -11.48 -19.10
CA LYS A 124 -7.66 -10.30 -19.89
C LYS A 124 -6.47 -9.66 -20.59
N ILE A 125 -5.31 -9.61 -19.95
CA ILE A 125 -4.05 -9.16 -20.58
C ILE A 125 -3.76 -10.01 -21.83
N GLN A 126 -3.92 -11.33 -21.73
CA GLN A 126 -3.75 -12.25 -22.85
C GLN A 126 -4.80 -12.04 -23.92
N GLN A 127 -6.08 -11.95 -23.53
CA GLN A 127 -7.21 -11.72 -24.46
C GLN A 127 -7.05 -10.41 -25.24
N TYR A 128 -6.63 -9.34 -24.58
CA TYR A 128 -6.43 -8.00 -25.17
C TYR A 128 -5.10 -7.87 -25.91
N LYS A 129 -4.25 -8.90 -25.85
CA LYS A 129 -2.93 -8.93 -26.51
C LYS A 129 -2.06 -7.74 -26.08
N ALA A 130 -2.14 -7.30 -24.82
CA ALA A 130 -1.18 -6.36 -24.26
C ALA A 130 0.18 -7.09 -24.14
N GLN A 131 1.22 -6.46 -24.66
CA GLN A 131 2.54 -7.09 -24.70
C GLN A 131 3.21 -6.99 -23.32
N ILE A 132 3.70 -8.11 -22.78
CA ILE A 132 4.56 -8.15 -21.61
C ILE A 132 5.99 -8.43 -22.07
N ILE A 133 6.92 -7.57 -21.67
CA ILE A 133 8.34 -7.64 -21.99
C ILE A 133 9.10 -7.83 -20.68
N HIS A 134 9.70 -9.01 -20.51
CA HIS A 134 10.44 -9.38 -19.29
C HIS A 134 11.86 -8.81 -19.32
N GLU A 135 11.95 -7.50 -19.23
CA GLU A 135 13.20 -6.73 -19.21
C GLU A 135 13.17 -5.73 -18.07
N LYS A 136 14.30 -5.60 -17.36
CA LYS A 136 14.45 -4.65 -16.27
C LYS A 136 14.80 -3.27 -16.83
N VAL A 137 14.01 -2.27 -16.53
CA VAL A 137 14.32 -0.87 -16.86
C VAL A 137 15.49 -0.40 -16.00
N ILE A 138 16.47 0.24 -16.64
CA ILE A 138 17.70 0.74 -16.01
C ILE A 138 17.95 2.22 -16.19
N ASP A 139 17.21 2.91 -17.07
CA ASP A 139 17.37 4.34 -17.33
C ASP A 139 16.11 4.88 -18.02
N VAL A 140 15.63 6.06 -17.64
CA VAL A 140 14.49 6.75 -18.29
C VAL A 140 14.88 8.20 -18.51
N PHE A 141 14.71 8.72 -19.74
CA PHE A 141 15.03 10.09 -20.06
C PHE A 141 14.10 10.66 -21.13
N GLU A 142 13.91 11.96 -21.10
CA GLU A 142 13.14 12.73 -22.08
C GLU A 142 14.06 13.67 -22.81
N ASN A 143 13.91 13.77 -24.14
CA ASN A 143 14.65 14.69 -24.96
C ASN A 143 13.97 16.08 -25.00
N LYS A 144 14.64 17.05 -25.58
CA LYS A 144 14.13 18.41 -25.75
C LYS A 144 12.88 18.50 -26.65
N ASP A 145 12.68 17.55 -27.53
CA ASP A 145 11.51 17.39 -28.41
C ASP A 145 10.37 16.61 -27.77
N GLU A 146 10.44 16.40 -26.42
CA GLU A 146 9.47 15.64 -25.62
C GLU A 146 9.38 14.14 -25.98
N SER A 147 10.28 13.63 -26.82
CA SER A 147 10.39 12.18 -27.06
C SER A 147 10.96 11.46 -25.85
N ILE A 148 10.31 10.36 -25.44
CA ILE A 148 10.70 9.61 -24.25
C ILE A 148 11.48 8.38 -24.67
N PHE A 149 12.61 8.17 -24.01
CA PHE A 149 13.47 7.02 -24.20
C PHE A 149 13.70 6.33 -22.85
N PHE A 150 13.87 5.04 -22.90
CA PHE A 150 14.35 4.29 -21.76
C PHE A 150 15.23 3.13 -22.21
N LYS A 151 16.08 2.67 -21.30
CA LYS A 151 16.93 1.51 -21.50
C LYS A 151 16.48 0.39 -20.60
N THR A 152 16.59 -0.81 -21.11
CA THR A 152 16.32 -2.04 -20.37
C THR A 152 17.54 -2.96 -20.43
N ILE A 153 17.55 -3.93 -19.54
CA ILE A 153 18.47 -5.06 -19.56
C ILE A 153 17.65 -6.34 -19.52
N ASP A 154 17.96 -7.28 -20.42
CA ASP A 154 17.29 -8.57 -20.48
C ASP A 154 18.02 -9.65 -19.64
N GLU A 155 17.54 -10.88 -19.69
CA GLU A 155 18.14 -12.03 -18.95
C GLU A 155 19.57 -12.38 -19.40
N ASN A 156 19.98 -12.00 -20.62
CA ASN A 156 21.31 -12.20 -21.15
C ASN A 156 22.26 -11.04 -20.83
N ASN A 157 21.81 -10.02 -20.09
CA ASN A 157 22.48 -8.76 -19.84
C ASN A 157 22.64 -7.86 -21.09
N ASP A 158 21.86 -8.09 -22.14
CA ASP A 158 21.86 -7.22 -23.32
C ASP A 158 21.05 -5.95 -23.03
N ILE A 159 21.65 -4.79 -23.34
CA ILE A 159 21.02 -3.49 -23.16
C ILE A 159 20.27 -3.12 -24.43
N LYS A 160 18.97 -2.83 -24.28
CA LYS A 160 18.11 -2.36 -25.36
C LYS A 160 17.63 -0.94 -25.08
N LYS A 161 17.42 -0.18 -26.13
CA LYS A 161 16.86 1.18 -26.06
C LYS A 161 15.52 1.22 -26.78
N TYR A 162 14.54 1.82 -26.10
CA TYR A 162 13.18 1.97 -26.60
C TYR A 162 12.79 3.45 -26.68
N SER A 163 11.87 3.77 -27.60
CA SER A 163 11.22 5.07 -27.70
C SER A 163 9.72 4.89 -27.79
N PHE A 164 8.99 5.67 -26.99
CA PHE A 164 7.54 5.65 -26.94
C PHE A 164 6.98 7.08 -26.88
N ASP A 165 5.74 7.24 -27.34
CA ASP A 165 5.07 8.54 -27.31
C ASP A 165 4.70 8.95 -25.88
N LYS A 166 4.26 7.98 -25.08
CA LYS A 166 3.88 8.16 -23.69
C LYS A 166 4.41 7.01 -22.83
N VAL A 167 4.82 7.34 -21.62
CA VAL A 167 5.40 6.39 -20.66
C VAL A 167 4.70 6.52 -19.31
N CYS A 168 4.41 5.38 -18.69
CA CYS A 168 3.87 5.33 -17.33
C CYS A 168 4.86 4.67 -16.39
N LEU A 169 5.28 5.36 -15.34
CA LEU A 169 6.12 4.86 -14.26
C LEU A 169 5.24 4.16 -13.21
N SER A 170 5.40 2.85 -13.04
CA SER A 170 4.64 2.04 -12.09
C SER A 170 5.48 0.93 -11.44
N PHE A 171 6.75 1.24 -11.12
CA PHE A 171 7.70 0.28 -10.55
C PHE A 171 7.32 -0.23 -9.16
N GLY A 172 6.41 0.47 -8.45
CA GLY A 172 6.03 0.15 -7.08
C GLY A 172 7.08 0.57 -6.04
N GLY A 173 6.92 0.08 -4.82
CA GLY A 173 7.79 0.38 -3.69
C GLY A 173 8.72 -0.78 -3.31
N ASN A 174 9.39 -0.64 -2.16
CA ASN A 174 10.41 -1.58 -1.64
C ASN A 174 9.86 -2.66 -0.70
N SER A 175 8.55 -2.83 -0.59
CA SER A 175 7.94 -3.81 0.31
C SER A 175 8.31 -5.26 -0.04
N LEU A 176 8.22 -6.17 0.94
CA LEU A 176 8.35 -7.62 0.77
C LEU A 176 9.73 -8.10 0.28
N ALA A 177 10.79 -7.51 0.83
CA ALA A 177 12.19 -7.91 0.58
C ALA A 177 12.63 -7.86 -0.89
N TYR A 178 11.96 -7.11 -1.73
CA TYR A 178 12.48 -6.78 -3.06
C TYR A 178 13.73 -5.89 -2.90
N PRO A 179 14.69 -5.95 -3.86
CA PRO A 179 15.80 -5.02 -3.82
C PRO A 179 15.26 -3.58 -3.80
N PRO A 180 15.93 -2.64 -3.09
CA PRO A 180 15.55 -1.25 -3.09
C PRO A 180 15.43 -0.70 -4.51
N PHE A 181 14.45 0.18 -4.73
CA PHE A 181 14.33 0.89 -6.00
C PHE A 181 15.53 1.82 -6.18
N ASP A 182 16.15 1.73 -7.31
CA ASP A 182 17.31 2.56 -7.66
C ASP A 182 16.83 3.87 -8.31
N TRP A 183 16.81 4.95 -7.53
CA TRP A 183 16.40 6.27 -7.99
C TRP A 183 17.27 6.82 -9.13
N SER A 184 18.48 6.28 -9.34
CA SER A 184 19.34 6.67 -10.47
C SER A 184 18.69 6.42 -11.83
N ILE A 185 17.76 5.47 -11.92
CA ILE A 185 16.95 5.17 -13.12
C ILE A 185 16.16 6.40 -13.60
N LEU A 186 15.71 7.25 -12.67
CA LEU A 186 14.91 8.44 -12.95
C LEU A 186 15.71 9.75 -12.83
N LYS A 187 17.05 9.67 -12.68
CA LYS A 187 17.92 10.83 -12.45
C LYS A 187 17.75 11.90 -13.53
N SER A 188 17.61 11.50 -14.78
CA SER A 188 17.48 12.43 -15.92
C SER A 188 16.19 13.25 -15.88
N LEU A 189 15.15 12.76 -15.19
CA LEU A 189 13.88 13.47 -15.04
C LEU A 189 13.90 14.53 -13.92
N ASN A 190 14.95 14.55 -13.10
CA ASN A 190 15.14 15.51 -12.01
C ASN A 190 13.89 15.65 -11.09
N LEU A 191 13.30 14.53 -10.70
CA LEU A 191 12.12 14.46 -9.84
C LEU A 191 12.50 14.59 -8.37
N LYS A 192 11.72 15.34 -7.62
CA LYS A 192 11.77 15.28 -6.16
C LYS A 192 11.21 13.95 -5.70
N HIS A 193 11.90 13.30 -4.79
CA HIS A 193 11.45 12.05 -4.19
C HIS A 193 11.82 12.00 -2.70
N ILE A 194 11.09 11.16 -2.00
CA ILE A 194 11.31 10.84 -0.58
C ILE A 194 11.78 9.40 -0.53
N GLU A 195 12.89 9.15 0.16
CA GLU A 195 13.42 7.80 0.32
C GLU A 195 12.38 6.86 0.93
N TYR A 196 12.31 5.65 0.39
CA TYR A 196 11.36 4.66 0.87
C TYR A 196 11.66 4.21 2.30
N THR A 197 10.62 4.13 3.11
CA THR A 197 10.61 3.53 4.44
C THR A 197 9.51 2.47 4.54
N PRO A 198 9.69 1.43 5.40
CA PRO A 198 8.65 0.43 5.61
C PRO A 198 7.35 1.06 6.14
N ALA A 199 6.21 0.64 5.61
CA ALA A 199 4.89 1.03 6.09
C ALA A 199 3.92 -0.15 6.07
N ILE A 200 2.83 -0.08 6.82
CA ILE A 200 1.96 -1.23 7.12
C ILE A 200 2.85 -2.40 7.58
N CYS A 201 3.56 -2.18 8.65
CA CYS A 201 4.53 -3.13 9.18
C CYS A 201 4.47 -3.19 10.71
N PRO A 202 5.03 -4.24 11.34
CA PRO A 202 5.20 -4.27 12.78
C PRO A 202 6.12 -3.14 13.26
N ILE A 203 5.90 -2.72 14.52
CA ILE A 203 6.65 -1.64 15.18
C ILE A 203 7.53 -2.25 16.26
N LYS A 204 8.82 -1.90 16.29
CA LYS A 204 9.75 -2.25 17.37
C LYS A 204 9.57 -1.32 18.54
N VAL A 205 9.68 -1.88 19.75
CA VAL A 205 9.56 -1.12 21.00
C VAL A 205 10.78 -1.32 21.90
N LYS A 206 10.98 -0.40 22.86
CA LYS A 206 12.13 -0.43 23.78
C LYS A 206 11.97 -1.41 24.93
N GLU A 207 10.72 -1.76 25.27
CA GLU A 207 10.37 -2.58 26.42
C GLU A 207 10.96 -3.98 26.28
N LYS A 208 11.51 -4.46 27.38
CA LYS A 208 12.09 -5.81 27.47
C LYS A 208 11.03 -6.83 27.95
N GLY A 209 11.30 -8.11 27.70
CA GLY A 209 10.43 -9.19 28.16
C GLY A 209 9.34 -9.61 27.19
N LEU A 210 9.20 -8.93 26.06
CA LEU A 210 8.19 -9.26 25.03
C LEU A 210 8.42 -10.63 24.37
N LYS A 211 9.63 -11.20 24.46
CA LYS A 211 9.93 -12.54 23.95
C LYS A 211 9.02 -13.61 24.55
N ALA A 212 8.62 -13.44 25.83
CA ALA A 212 7.68 -14.36 26.49
C ALA A 212 6.25 -14.23 25.97
N LEU A 213 5.92 -13.11 25.29
CA LEU A 213 4.63 -12.80 24.71
C LEU A 213 4.55 -13.12 23.21
N ASP A 214 5.64 -13.61 22.59
CA ASP A 214 5.67 -13.85 21.15
C ASP A 214 4.51 -14.76 20.70
N GLY A 215 3.75 -14.30 19.70
CA GLY A 215 2.58 -15.00 19.20
C GLY A 215 1.27 -14.78 19.99
N ILE A 216 1.32 -14.14 21.15
CA ILE A 216 0.11 -13.82 21.94
C ILE A 216 -0.67 -12.73 21.22
N ARG A 217 -1.99 -12.91 21.15
CA ARG A 217 -2.95 -11.94 20.63
C ARG A 217 -3.79 -11.37 21.75
N ALA A 218 -4.11 -10.09 21.64
CA ALA A 218 -5.01 -9.43 22.57
C ALA A 218 -5.86 -8.39 21.84
N LYS A 219 -7.13 -8.32 22.17
CA LYS A 219 -8.02 -7.24 21.74
C LYS A 219 -7.81 -6.04 22.63
N CYS A 220 -7.82 -4.85 22.04
CA CYS A 220 -7.53 -3.61 22.75
C CYS A 220 -8.08 -2.40 22.02
N ILE A 221 -8.10 -1.27 22.71
CA ILE A 221 -8.08 0.04 22.08
C ILE A 221 -6.61 0.49 22.05
N MET A 222 -6.05 0.58 20.84
CA MET A 222 -4.70 1.07 20.62
C MET A 222 -4.72 2.59 20.41
N SER A 223 -3.86 3.30 21.10
CA SER A 223 -3.64 4.74 20.95
C SER A 223 -2.17 5.01 20.62
N LEU A 224 -1.92 5.81 19.57
CA LEU A 224 -0.60 6.29 19.18
C LEU A 224 -0.46 7.74 19.63
N TYR A 225 0.56 8.01 20.43
CA TYR A 225 0.91 9.35 20.87
C TYR A 225 2.22 9.83 20.24
N LYS A 226 2.32 11.14 20.00
CA LYS A 226 3.59 11.84 19.75
C LYS A 226 3.81 12.78 20.93
N LYS A 227 4.75 12.45 21.82
CA LYS A 227 4.85 13.07 23.16
C LYS A 227 3.51 12.90 23.89
N ASP A 228 2.83 14.01 24.20
CA ASP A 228 1.54 14.02 24.90
C ASP A 228 0.32 14.13 23.95
N ASP A 229 0.55 14.30 22.64
CA ASP A 229 -0.52 14.48 21.66
C ASP A 229 -1.01 13.14 21.14
N LEU A 230 -2.32 12.89 21.23
CA LEU A 230 -2.97 11.73 20.62
C LEU A 230 -3.01 11.92 19.09
N ILE A 231 -2.26 11.08 18.37
CA ILE A 231 -2.17 11.13 16.90
C ILE A 231 -3.19 10.22 16.23
N TYR A 232 -3.44 9.03 16.83
CA TYR A 232 -4.31 8.03 16.25
C TYR A 232 -4.86 7.09 17.32
N LYS A 233 -6.09 6.61 17.10
CA LYS A 233 -6.73 5.63 17.98
C LYS A 233 -7.57 4.67 17.16
N GLU A 234 -7.45 3.38 17.44
CA GLU A 234 -8.18 2.33 16.76
C GLU A 234 -8.48 1.18 17.72
N GLU A 235 -9.70 0.65 17.66
CA GLU A 235 -10.01 -0.62 18.29
C GLU A 235 -9.60 -1.77 17.38
N GLY A 236 -8.87 -2.76 17.92
CA GLY A 236 -8.38 -3.87 17.12
C GLY A 236 -7.76 -4.99 17.93
N GLU A 237 -7.13 -5.90 17.22
CA GLU A 237 -6.33 -6.99 17.80
C GLU A 237 -4.86 -6.72 17.53
N ILE A 238 -4.06 -6.76 18.59
CA ILE A 238 -2.60 -6.75 18.49
C ILE A 238 -2.06 -8.18 18.53
N LEU A 239 -0.87 -8.34 17.96
CA LEU A 239 -0.03 -9.53 18.06
C LEU A 239 1.33 -9.13 18.60
N PHE A 240 1.69 -9.65 19.76
CA PHE A 240 3.02 -9.46 20.33
C PHE A 240 4.08 -10.19 19.51
N LYS A 241 5.23 -9.52 19.34
CA LYS A 241 6.44 -10.02 18.70
C LYS A 241 7.58 -10.02 19.71
N PRO A 242 8.68 -10.74 19.47
CA PRO A 242 9.79 -10.81 20.45
C PRO A 242 10.39 -9.46 20.86
N ASP A 243 10.32 -8.46 19.99
CA ASP A 243 10.89 -7.11 20.14
C ASP A 243 9.91 -6.01 19.68
N GLY A 244 8.60 -6.28 19.65
CA GLY A 244 7.64 -5.29 19.14
C GLY A 244 6.19 -5.74 19.10
N LEU A 245 5.39 -4.98 18.36
CA LEU A 245 3.96 -5.16 18.21
C LEU A 245 3.58 -5.28 16.74
N SER A 246 2.53 -6.04 16.47
CA SER A 246 1.96 -6.30 15.15
C SER A 246 0.43 -6.32 15.24
N GLY A 247 -0.27 -6.48 14.12
CA GLY A 247 -1.74 -6.42 14.03
C GLY A 247 -2.18 -5.23 13.19
N ILE A 248 -3.44 -5.25 12.73
CA ILE A 248 -3.95 -4.23 11.78
C ILE A 248 -3.85 -2.83 12.38
N CYS A 249 -4.27 -2.61 13.62
CA CYS A 249 -4.19 -1.31 14.29
C CYS A 249 -2.73 -0.81 14.40
N ILE A 250 -1.76 -1.71 14.64
CA ILE A 250 -0.32 -1.37 14.65
C ILE A 250 0.17 -1.01 13.24
N PHE A 251 -0.29 -1.73 12.22
CA PHE A 251 0.04 -1.43 10.83
C PHE A 251 -0.49 -0.06 10.41
N ASN A 252 -1.73 0.26 10.79
CA ASN A 252 -2.33 1.57 10.55
C ASN A 252 -1.64 2.69 11.35
N ALA A 253 -1.11 2.40 12.53
CA ALA A 253 -0.27 3.34 13.28
C ALA A 253 1.08 3.59 12.58
N SER A 254 1.70 2.54 11.99
CA SER A 254 3.05 2.62 11.41
C SER A 254 3.17 3.64 10.27
N ILE A 255 2.11 3.82 9.46
CA ILE A 255 2.11 4.79 8.34
C ILE A 255 2.12 6.26 8.81
N ARG A 256 1.73 6.51 10.07
CA ARG A 256 1.66 7.85 10.67
C ARG A 256 2.98 8.29 11.30
N LEU A 257 3.92 7.37 11.44
CA LEU A 257 5.22 7.66 12.05
C LEU A 257 6.10 8.49 11.11
N ASN A 258 6.84 9.44 11.70
CA ASN A 258 7.97 10.08 11.05
C ASN A 258 9.24 9.25 11.38
N PRO A 259 9.90 8.64 10.39
CA PRO A 259 11.08 7.80 10.62
C PRO A 259 12.25 8.52 11.33
N ASN A 260 12.33 9.84 11.18
CA ASN A 260 13.39 10.65 11.80
C ASN A 260 13.13 10.99 13.27
N GLU A 261 11.92 10.71 13.79
CA GLU A 261 11.48 11.11 15.12
C GLU A 261 10.87 9.96 15.92
N LEU A 262 11.19 8.71 15.60
CA LEU A 262 10.55 7.52 16.18
C LEU A 262 10.55 7.51 17.71
N ASN A 263 11.60 8.00 18.32
CA ASN A 263 11.70 8.10 19.77
C ASN A 263 10.72 9.08 20.44
N SER A 264 10.03 9.91 19.65
CA SER A 264 8.99 10.81 20.18
C SER A 264 7.61 10.17 20.25
N TYR A 265 7.45 8.92 19.76
CA TYR A 265 6.17 8.23 19.70
C TYR A 265 6.09 7.10 20.73
N SER A 266 4.88 6.92 21.28
CA SER A 266 4.51 5.77 22.11
C SER A 266 3.20 5.16 21.69
N ILE A 267 3.06 3.84 21.93
CA ILE A 267 1.82 3.08 21.77
C ILE A 267 1.26 2.77 23.13
N HIS A 268 -0.01 3.01 23.33
CA HIS A 268 -0.75 2.73 24.54
C HIS A 268 -1.89 1.77 24.22
N LEU A 269 -2.02 0.70 24.99
CA LEU A 269 -3.01 -0.34 24.81
C LEU A 269 -3.96 -0.38 26.02
N ASP A 270 -5.22 -0.06 25.80
CA ASP A 270 -6.28 -0.31 26.77
C ASP A 270 -6.83 -1.72 26.51
N LEU A 271 -6.39 -2.68 27.31
CA LEU A 271 -6.80 -4.08 27.23
C LEU A 271 -8.12 -4.34 28.00
N THR A 272 -8.59 -3.35 28.75
CA THR A 272 -9.82 -3.48 29.57
C THR A 272 -11.10 -3.22 28.79
N LYS A 273 -10.97 -2.69 27.55
CA LYS A 273 -12.11 -2.32 26.69
C LYS A 273 -12.05 -3.06 25.36
N HIS A 274 -13.18 -3.62 24.96
CA HIS A 274 -13.34 -4.27 23.66
C HIS A 274 -14.83 -4.44 23.35
N SER A 275 -15.24 -4.12 22.09
CA SER A 275 -16.59 -4.39 21.56
C SER A 275 -17.73 -3.91 22.49
N ASN A 276 -17.67 -2.67 22.96
CA ASN A 276 -18.59 -2.06 23.92
C ASN A 276 -18.57 -2.69 25.33
N SER A 277 -17.70 -3.64 25.59
CA SER A 277 -17.50 -4.24 26.91
C SER A 277 -16.34 -3.54 27.62
N LYS A 278 -16.48 -3.35 28.93
CA LYS A 278 -15.43 -2.87 29.83
C LYS A 278 -15.33 -3.83 31.00
N ILE A 279 -14.11 -4.19 31.36
CA ILE A 279 -13.83 -5.00 32.56
C ILE A 279 -12.93 -4.22 33.51
N GLU A 280 -13.00 -4.57 34.79
CA GLU A 280 -12.01 -4.21 35.79
C GLU A 280 -11.20 -5.45 36.11
N VAL A 281 -9.89 -5.34 36.15
CA VAL A 281 -8.99 -6.45 36.43
C VAL A 281 -8.30 -6.28 37.77
N ASP A 282 -8.25 -7.38 38.51
CA ASP A 282 -7.54 -7.50 39.79
C ASP A 282 -6.79 -8.83 39.85
N MET A 283 -6.15 -9.15 40.99
CA MET A 283 -5.40 -10.39 41.17
C MET A 283 -6.28 -11.64 41.14
N ASN A 284 -7.61 -11.52 41.35
CA ASN A 284 -8.53 -12.63 41.35
C ASN A 284 -8.98 -13.03 39.93
N ASN A 285 -9.02 -12.09 38.99
CA ASN A 285 -9.61 -12.33 37.67
C ASN A 285 -8.64 -12.17 36.47
N ILE A 286 -7.45 -11.57 36.64
CA ILE A 286 -6.54 -11.27 35.53
C ILE A 286 -6.16 -12.51 34.70
N TYR A 287 -5.98 -13.66 35.33
CA TYR A 287 -5.64 -14.93 34.67
C TYR A 287 -6.81 -15.56 33.90
N TYR A 288 -8.02 -15.03 34.08
CA TYR A 288 -9.21 -15.38 33.28
C TYR A 288 -9.51 -14.36 32.21
N ALA A 289 -9.03 -13.11 32.40
CA ALA A 289 -9.20 -12.02 31.45
C ALA A 289 -8.26 -12.14 30.24
N TYR A 290 -7.03 -12.62 30.47
CA TYR A 290 -5.98 -12.67 29.44
C TYR A 290 -5.23 -14.01 29.43
N PRO A 291 -4.53 -14.34 28.29
CA PRO A 291 -3.59 -15.46 28.27
C PRO A 291 -2.56 -15.35 29.40
N LYS A 292 -2.18 -16.47 29.99
CA LYS A 292 -1.32 -16.55 31.16
C LYS A 292 -0.07 -15.67 31.08
N GLN A 293 0.66 -15.73 29.96
CA GLN A 293 1.90 -14.97 29.78
C GLN A 293 1.65 -13.46 29.78
N LEU A 294 0.52 -13.01 29.20
CA LEU A 294 0.15 -11.58 29.19
C LEU A 294 -0.26 -11.14 30.61
N SER A 295 -1.01 -11.98 31.33
CA SER A 295 -1.35 -11.73 32.74
C SER A 295 -0.10 -11.57 33.61
N GLU A 296 0.85 -12.51 33.50
CA GLU A 296 2.13 -12.45 34.22
C GLU A 296 2.95 -11.19 33.88
N TYR A 297 2.93 -10.77 32.60
CA TYR A 297 3.61 -9.55 32.18
C TYR A 297 2.98 -8.29 32.80
N ILE A 298 1.64 -8.19 32.82
CA ILE A 298 0.92 -7.05 33.41
C ILE A 298 1.13 -7.03 34.94
N VAL A 299 1.01 -8.18 35.63
CA VAL A 299 1.25 -8.30 37.08
C VAL A 299 2.66 -7.85 37.43
N LYS A 300 3.65 -8.29 36.66
CA LYS A 300 5.04 -7.86 36.88
C LYS A 300 5.22 -6.35 36.71
N LYS A 301 4.55 -5.75 35.70
CA LYS A 301 4.59 -4.29 35.48
C LYS A 301 3.92 -3.51 36.60
N SER A 302 2.83 -4.01 37.16
CA SER A 302 2.12 -3.39 38.32
C SER A 302 2.85 -3.58 39.63
N LYS A 303 4.04 -4.25 39.63
CA LYS A 303 4.82 -4.61 40.85
C LYS A 303 3.99 -5.42 41.85
N GLU A 304 3.06 -6.23 41.34
CA GLU A 304 2.13 -7.07 42.13
C GLU A 304 1.18 -6.26 43.04
N ASP A 305 1.02 -4.97 42.77
CA ASP A 305 0.09 -4.10 43.48
C ASP A 305 -1.29 -4.12 42.80
N SER A 306 -2.30 -4.65 43.49
CA SER A 306 -3.67 -4.73 43.00
C SER A 306 -4.29 -3.39 42.65
N LYS A 307 -3.85 -2.29 43.28
CA LYS A 307 -4.37 -0.93 42.98
C LYS A 307 -3.87 -0.40 41.65
N THR A 308 -2.66 -0.80 41.24
CA THR A 308 -2.06 -0.37 39.98
C THR A 308 -2.32 -1.34 38.85
N LEU A 309 -2.75 -2.57 39.13
CA LEU A 309 -2.95 -3.63 38.13
C LEU A 309 -3.97 -3.24 37.03
N ASN A 310 -5.11 -2.71 37.44
CA ASN A 310 -6.14 -2.26 36.47
C ASN A 310 -5.65 -1.07 35.64
N ASN A 311 -4.85 -0.17 36.25
CA ASN A 311 -4.26 0.96 35.52
C ASN A 311 -3.27 0.49 34.48
N GLU A 312 -2.37 -0.47 34.82
CA GLU A 312 -1.46 -1.09 33.85
C GLU A 312 -2.19 -1.81 32.72
N ALA A 313 -3.30 -2.51 33.00
CA ALA A 313 -4.08 -3.17 31.99
C ALA A 313 -4.85 -2.18 31.10
N SER A 314 -5.27 -1.03 31.64
CA SER A 314 -6.00 0.01 30.88
C SER A 314 -5.09 0.97 30.11
N ASP A 315 -3.78 0.98 30.41
CA ASP A 315 -2.79 1.84 29.75
C ASP A 315 -1.41 1.16 29.65
N LEU A 316 -1.36 0.00 29.01
CA LEU A 316 -0.15 -0.74 28.79
C LEU A 316 0.71 -0.03 27.72
N SER A 317 1.72 0.72 28.13
CA SER A 317 2.47 1.61 27.26
C SER A 317 3.77 1.01 26.73
N PHE A 318 4.12 1.38 25.49
CA PHE A 318 5.31 0.95 24.75
C PHE A 318 5.95 2.12 24.01
N GLN A 319 7.24 2.37 24.30
CA GLN A 319 8.01 3.39 23.61
C GLN A 319 8.51 2.87 22.28
N ILE A 320 8.21 3.57 21.19
CA ILE A 320 8.65 3.16 19.84
C ILE A 320 10.17 3.28 19.72
N GLN A 321 10.81 2.26 19.19
CA GLN A 321 12.22 2.20 18.88
C GLN A 321 12.50 2.23 17.38
N GLY A 322 11.64 1.61 16.56
CA GLY A 322 11.87 1.47 15.13
C GLY A 322 10.72 0.81 14.39
N LEU A 323 10.88 0.70 13.08
CA LEU A 323 10.03 -0.09 12.21
C LEU A 323 10.70 -1.43 11.91
N TYR A 324 9.91 -2.46 11.67
CA TYR A 324 10.44 -3.69 11.10
C TYR A 324 10.89 -3.46 9.65
N PRO A 325 11.90 -4.21 9.15
CA PRO A 325 12.43 -4.02 7.80
C PRO A 325 11.41 -4.36 6.71
N PHE A 326 11.69 -3.94 5.47
CA PHE A 326 10.82 -4.08 4.31
C PHE A 326 10.27 -5.50 4.08
N LYS A 327 10.99 -6.55 4.43
CA LYS A 327 10.51 -7.93 4.32
C LYS A 327 9.25 -8.22 5.16
N PHE A 328 8.91 -7.35 6.11
CA PHE A 328 7.71 -7.45 6.95
C PHE A 328 6.69 -6.35 6.64
N SER A 329 6.98 -5.43 5.72
CA SER A 329 6.06 -4.37 5.33
C SER A 329 5.16 -4.81 4.19
N GLN A 330 3.93 -4.34 4.18
CA GLN A 330 2.99 -4.60 3.08
C GLN A 330 3.09 -3.54 1.99
N VAL A 331 3.43 -2.30 2.35
CA VAL A 331 3.64 -1.18 1.43
C VAL A 331 4.86 -0.37 1.86
N SER A 332 5.29 0.55 1.01
CA SER A 332 6.33 1.54 1.29
C SER A 332 5.71 2.92 1.50
N LYS A 333 6.33 3.72 2.38
CA LYS A 333 6.10 5.15 2.49
C LYS A 333 7.29 5.87 1.87
N GLY A 334 7.05 6.98 1.18
CA GLY A 334 8.02 7.63 0.32
C GLY A 334 7.67 7.40 -1.16
N GLY A 335 8.56 7.79 -2.05
CA GLY A 335 8.32 7.76 -3.49
C GLY A 335 8.47 9.12 -4.13
N ILE A 336 7.98 9.30 -5.34
CA ILE A 336 7.93 10.60 -6.02
C ILE A 336 7.09 11.56 -5.18
N ASP A 337 7.64 12.74 -4.92
CA ASP A 337 6.94 13.76 -4.14
C ASP A 337 5.63 14.16 -4.83
N PHE A 338 4.56 14.26 -4.04
CA PHE A 338 3.24 14.55 -4.55
C PHE A 338 3.15 15.88 -5.31
N SER A 339 4.05 16.82 -5.04
CA SER A 339 4.14 18.10 -5.77
C SER A 339 4.65 17.97 -7.21
N GLU A 340 5.17 16.81 -7.61
CA GLU A 340 5.66 16.57 -8.99
C GLU A 340 4.54 16.10 -9.93
N ILE A 341 3.33 15.73 -9.41
CA ILE A 341 2.24 15.21 -10.23
C ILE A 341 1.09 16.19 -10.42
N ASN A 342 0.49 16.16 -11.59
CA ASN A 342 -0.83 16.69 -11.85
C ASN A 342 -1.88 15.63 -11.47
N THR A 343 -2.53 15.81 -10.33
CA THR A 343 -3.50 14.83 -9.81
C THR A 343 -4.74 14.67 -10.69
N LYS A 344 -5.03 15.62 -11.57
CA LYS A 344 -6.14 15.56 -12.52
C LYS A 344 -5.88 14.52 -13.61
N ASP A 345 -4.67 14.45 -14.10
CA ASP A 345 -4.28 13.67 -15.29
C ASP A 345 -3.33 12.51 -14.94
N MET A 346 -2.76 12.49 -13.73
CA MET A 346 -1.74 11.53 -13.25
C MET A 346 -0.41 11.63 -13.98
N ASN A 347 -0.15 12.68 -14.77
CA ASN A 347 1.13 12.93 -15.40
C ASN A 347 2.05 13.80 -14.54
N LEU A 348 3.33 13.76 -14.83
CA LEU A 348 4.33 14.65 -14.21
C LEU A 348 4.14 16.08 -14.70
N ILE A 349 4.22 17.07 -13.79
CA ILE A 349 4.02 18.48 -14.13
C ILE A 349 5.03 18.97 -15.15
N LYS A 350 6.31 18.55 -15.02
CA LYS A 350 7.41 18.95 -15.90
C LYS A 350 7.55 18.06 -17.15
N HIS A 351 6.96 16.86 -17.13
CA HIS A 351 7.10 15.83 -18.17
C HIS A 351 5.71 15.33 -18.56
N LYS A 352 5.00 16.10 -19.38
CA LYS A 352 3.57 15.90 -19.67
C LYS A 352 3.22 14.53 -20.28
N ASN A 353 4.18 13.92 -20.97
CA ASN A 353 4.03 12.60 -21.59
C ASN A 353 4.48 11.45 -20.67
N ILE A 354 4.90 11.75 -19.42
CA ILE A 354 5.27 10.76 -18.42
C ILE A 354 4.22 10.77 -17.31
N TYR A 355 3.62 9.62 -17.07
CA TYR A 355 2.63 9.37 -16.03
C TYR A 355 3.27 8.62 -14.86
N THR A 356 2.68 8.69 -13.66
CA THR A 356 3.18 7.94 -12.52
C THR A 356 2.02 7.40 -11.67
N LEU A 357 2.10 6.13 -11.26
CA LEU A 357 1.01 5.39 -10.62
C LEU A 357 1.51 4.48 -9.50
N GLY A 358 0.62 4.19 -8.57
CA GLY A 358 0.81 3.24 -7.50
C GLY A 358 1.83 3.69 -6.46
N GLU A 359 2.51 2.73 -5.85
CA GLU A 359 3.49 2.99 -4.78
C GLU A 359 4.75 3.80 -5.23
N MET A 360 4.83 4.19 -6.51
CA MET A 360 5.79 5.21 -6.96
C MET A 360 5.50 6.57 -6.34
N LEU A 361 4.27 6.84 -5.95
CA LEU A 361 3.83 8.07 -5.30
C LEU A 361 3.87 7.93 -3.78
N ASP A 362 4.29 8.99 -3.09
CA ASP A 362 4.25 9.03 -1.61
C ASP A 362 2.80 9.20 -1.10
N ILE A 363 2.00 8.14 -1.24
CA ILE A 363 0.61 8.07 -0.77
C ILE A 363 0.39 6.73 -0.05
N PRO A 364 1.04 6.49 1.09
CA PRO A 364 0.78 5.28 1.88
C PRO A 364 -0.58 5.40 2.56
N LEU A 365 -1.44 4.39 2.38
CA LEU A 365 -2.78 4.35 2.93
C LEU A 365 -2.94 3.19 3.93
N PRO A 366 -3.94 3.23 4.83
CA PRO A 366 -4.19 2.18 5.81
C PRO A 366 -4.46 0.81 5.18
N CYS A 367 -4.44 -0.23 6.02
CA CYS A 367 -5.01 -1.54 5.66
C CYS A 367 -6.49 -1.37 5.28
N GLY A 368 -7.00 -2.24 4.41
CA GLY A 368 -8.43 -2.21 4.09
C GLY A 368 -8.76 -2.06 2.61
N GLY A 369 -7.87 -2.46 1.69
CA GLY A 369 -8.10 -2.39 0.25
C GLY A 369 -7.82 -1.01 -0.36
N TYR A 370 -7.40 -0.04 0.44
CA TYR A 370 -7.15 1.32 -0.03
C TYR A 370 -5.96 1.40 -1.00
N ASN A 371 -4.84 0.75 -0.69
CA ASN A 371 -3.64 0.85 -1.53
C ASN A 371 -3.83 0.23 -2.92
N ILE A 372 -4.43 -0.97 -3.01
CA ILE A 372 -4.74 -1.62 -4.30
C ILE A 372 -5.84 -0.84 -5.02
N GLY A 373 -6.89 -0.44 -4.29
CA GLY A 373 -7.99 0.35 -4.85
C GLY A 373 -7.50 1.67 -5.45
N LEU A 374 -6.60 2.38 -4.76
CA LEU A 374 -6.02 3.62 -5.30
C LEU A 374 -5.23 3.35 -6.58
N CYS A 375 -4.42 2.29 -6.65
CA CYS A 375 -3.72 1.89 -7.87
C CYS A 375 -4.66 1.70 -9.06
N ILE A 376 -5.84 1.11 -8.84
CA ILE A 376 -6.87 0.92 -9.87
C ILE A 376 -7.48 2.27 -10.29
N ILE A 377 -7.76 3.15 -9.33
CA ILE A 377 -8.33 4.48 -9.58
C ILE A 377 -7.34 5.36 -10.36
N GLU A 378 -6.08 5.39 -9.94
CA GLU A 378 -5.01 6.12 -10.63
C GLU A 378 -4.84 5.65 -12.06
N ALA A 379 -4.85 4.32 -12.29
CA ALA A 379 -4.78 3.74 -13.61
C ALA A 379 -5.97 4.14 -14.49
N TYR A 380 -7.18 4.15 -13.94
CA TYR A 380 -8.38 4.60 -14.65
C TYR A 380 -8.29 6.09 -15.03
N LYS A 381 -7.85 6.93 -14.09
CA LYS A 381 -7.69 8.36 -14.29
C LYS A 381 -6.62 8.68 -15.35
N ALA A 382 -5.48 7.99 -15.28
CA ALA A 382 -4.43 8.10 -16.29
C ALA A 382 -4.92 7.68 -17.68
N MET A 383 -5.71 6.60 -17.79
CA MET A 383 -6.31 6.18 -19.06
C MET A 383 -7.20 7.27 -19.64
N LEU A 384 -8.06 7.92 -18.84
CA LEU A 384 -8.90 9.02 -19.32
C LEU A 384 -8.07 10.15 -19.93
N SER A 385 -6.96 10.52 -19.30
CA SER A 385 -6.04 11.55 -19.81
C SER A 385 -5.23 11.08 -21.01
N LEU A 386 -4.81 9.82 -21.05
CA LEU A 386 -4.03 9.26 -22.15
C LEU A 386 -4.81 9.19 -23.47
N LEU A 387 -6.14 9.06 -23.39
CA LEU A 387 -7.04 8.88 -24.52
C LEU A 387 -7.86 10.14 -24.86
N SER A 388 -7.67 11.24 -24.10
CA SER A 388 -8.24 12.56 -24.42
C SER A 388 -7.39 13.27 -25.47
#